data_d87ce05584cfb636fba63b105f972ee5
#
_entry.id   d87ce05584cfb636fba63b105f972ee5
#
_cell.length_a   1.000
_cell.length_b   1.000
_cell.length_c   1.000
_cell.angle_alpha   90.00
_cell.angle_beta   90.00
_cell.angle_gamma   90.00
#
_symmetry.space_group_name_H-M   'P 1'
#
loop_
_entity.id
_entity.type
_entity.pdbx_description
1 polymer ?
#
loop_
_entity_poly.entity_id
_entity_poly.type
_entity_poly.pdbx_seq_one_letter_code
_entity_poly.pdbx_strand_id
1 'polypeptide(L)'
;GRTPDDLRSGARVVPGDEKEDPLDFALWKSAKPGEPYWESPWGKGRPGWHIECSAMSEKYIPLPLDIHGGGLDLIFPHHENEIAQTEAALGKPLANIWMHNGFVQVDSEKMSKSLGNFKTIRDILESYLAETLRYFLAGKHYRSPIDFSLDNMDESERSQKRVYECLREVDKALARENWKPGAAPAELVEELKQQDQSFMDALEDDVNTAAAMGHLFNMVRIAGRVLEDKKLRNSE
;
A
#
# COMPACT_ATOMS: atom_id res chain seq x y z
N GLY A 1 -7.02 -13.65 15.20
CA GLY A 1 -8.43 -13.48 14.82
C GLY A 1 -9.22 -12.88 15.96
N ARG A 2 -10.27 -12.14 15.64
CA ARG A 2 -11.20 -11.60 16.64
C ARG A 2 -12.16 -12.71 17.09
N THR A 3 -12.54 -12.69 18.34
CA THR A 3 -13.55 -13.63 18.85
C THR A 3 -14.96 -13.19 18.44
N PRO A 4 -15.97 -14.09 18.40
CA PRO A 4 -17.35 -13.70 18.14
C PRO A 4 -17.87 -12.58 19.08
N ASP A 5 -17.40 -12.54 20.32
CA ASP A 5 -17.78 -11.50 21.29
C ASP A 5 -17.14 -10.14 20.96
N ASP A 6 -15.89 -10.12 20.45
CA ASP A 6 -15.27 -8.91 19.93
C ASP A 6 -16.01 -8.37 18.71
N LEU A 7 -16.53 -9.27 17.85
CA LEU A 7 -17.30 -8.92 16.67
C LEU A 7 -18.67 -8.35 17.04
N ARG A 8 -19.34 -8.91 18.04
CA ARG A 8 -20.65 -8.42 18.56
C ARG A 8 -20.53 -7.03 19.13
N SER A 9 -19.47 -6.73 19.88
CA SER A 9 -19.22 -5.41 20.45
C SER A 9 -18.92 -4.34 19.38
N GLY A 10 -18.42 -4.76 18.21
CA GLY A 10 -18.09 -3.90 17.07
C GLY A 10 -19.17 -3.74 16.02
N ALA A 11 -20.34 -4.37 16.18
CA ALA A 11 -21.44 -4.28 15.21
C ALA A 11 -21.93 -2.82 15.07
N ARG A 12 -21.86 -2.27 13.85
CA ARG A 12 -22.20 -0.87 13.54
C ARG A 12 -23.69 -0.54 13.62
N VAL A 13 -24.54 -1.54 13.64
CA VAL A 13 -25.99 -1.37 13.57
C VAL A 13 -26.61 -2.12 14.73
N VAL A 14 -27.38 -1.39 15.52
CA VAL A 14 -28.21 -2.01 16.58
C VAL A 14 -29.16 -3.01 15.88
N PRO A 15 -29.28 -4.25 16.39
CA PRO A 15 -30.24 -5.20 15.86
C PRO A 15 -31.63 -4.57 15.78
N GLY A 16 -32.17 -4.46 14.56
CA GLY A 16 -33.57 -4.18 14.36
C GLY A 16 -34.37 -5.48 14.39
N ASP A 17 -35.67 -5.39 14.28
CA ASP A 17 -36.60 -6.55 14.28
C ASP A 17 -36.32 -7.57 13.14
N GLU A 18 -35.42 -7.23 12.20
CA GLU A 18 -35.09 -8.03 11.02
C GLU A 18 -33.83 -8.90 11.18
N LYS A 19 -33.05 -8.72 12.27
CA LYS A 19 -31.83 -9.51 12.53
C LYS A 19 -32.04 -10.51 13.63
N GLU A 20 -31.73 -11.76 13.38
CA GLU A 20 -31.74 -12.82 14.40
C GLU A 20 -30.51 -12.75 15.31
N ASP A 21 -29.34 -12.41 14.73
CA ASP A 21 -28.08 -12.20 15.46
C ASP A 21 -27.46 -10.81 15.11
N PRO A 22 -26.84 -10.11 16.07
CA PRO A 22 -26.12 -8.88 15.81
C PRO A 22 -25.05 -8.97 14.71
N LEU A 23 -24.50 -10.15 14.48
CA LEU A 23 -23.51 -10.42 13.42
C LEU A 23 -24.13 -10.58 12.03
N ASP A 24 -25.44 -10.74 11.92
CA ASP A 24 -26.11 -10.83 10.63
C ASP A 24 -25.87 -9.58 9.78
N PHE A 25 -25.65 -9.80 8.50
CA PHE A 25 -25.41 -8.72 7.54
C PHE A 25 -26.22 -8.93 6.26
N ALA A 26 -26.58 -7.84 5.60
CA ALA A 26 -27.43 -7.88 4.43
C ALA A 26 -26.67 -8.39 3.20
N LEU A 27 -27.14 -9.49 2.60
CA LEU A 27 -26.70 -9.97 1.29
C LEU A 27 -27.44 -9.24 0.16
N TRP A 28 -28.73 -8.99 0.37
CA TRP A 28 -29.62 -8.29 -0.56
C TRP A 28 -30.42 -7.23 0.18
N LYS A 29 -30.54 -6.03 -0.39
CA LYS A 29 -31.28 -4.91 0.18
C LYS A 29 -32.44 -4.53 -0.71
N SER A 30 -33.64 -4.38 -0.16
CA SER A 30 -34.79 -3.83 -0.89
C SER A 30 -34.46 -2.45 -1.44
N ALA A 31 -34.83 -2.20 -2.70
CA ALA A 31 -34.58 -0.93 -3.35
C ALA A 31 -35.53 0.16 -2.77
N LYS A 32 -34.95 1.34 -2.55
CA LYS A 32 -35.75 2.55 -2.23
C LYS A 32 -36.16 3.26 -3.53
N PRO A 33 -37.20 4.10 -3.48
CA PRO A 33 -37.60 4.89 -4.64
C PRO A 33 -36.44 5.71 -5.19
N GLY A 34 -36.18 5.57 -6.52
CA GLY A 34 -35.10 6.27 -7.19
C GLY A 34 -33.71 5.59 -7.13
N GLU A 35 -33.57 4.48 -6.41
CA GLU A 35 -32.34 3.68 -6.43
C GLU A 35 -32.32 2.71 -7.63
N PRO A 36 -31.13 2.41 -8.18
CA PRO A 36 -30.96 1.28 -9.10
C PRO A 36 -31.38 -0.03 -8.43
N TYR A 37 -32.05 -0.90 -9.19
CA TYR A 37 -32.50 -2.19 -8.67
C TYR A 37 -32.44 -3.29 -9.72
N TRP A 38 -32.44 -4.50 -9.24
CA TRP A 38 -32.59 -5.73 -10.03
C TRP A 38 -33.75 -6.55 -9.46
N GLU A 39 -34.38 -7.33 -10.32
CA GLU A 39 -35.38 -8.31 -9.88
C GLU A 39 -34.69 -9.48 -9.18
N SER A 40 -35.28 -9.98 -8.12
CA SER A 40 -34.79 -11.14 -7.37
C SER A 40 -35.96 -11.93 -6.80
N PRO A 41 -35.71 -13.18 -6.30
CA PRO A 41 -36.73 -13.95 -5.59
C PRO A 41 -37.32 -13.23 -4.36
N TRP A 42 -36.58 -12.27 -3.82
CA TRP A 42 -36.98 -11.47 -2.64
C TRP A 42 -37.55 -10.10 -3.03
N GLY A 43 -37.83 -9.89 -4.32
CA GLY A 43 -38.33 -8.63 -4.85
C GLY A 43 -37.23 -7.71 -5.41
N LYS A 44 -37.65 -6.50 -5.79
CA LYS A 44 -36.73 -5.49 -6.32
C LYS A 44 -35.74 -5.03 -5.26
N GLY A 45 -34.47 -5.11 -5.59
CA GLY A 45 -33.41 -4.80 -4.65
C GLY A 45 -32.04 -4.64 -5.28
N ARG A 46 -31.05 -4.52 -4.44
CA ARG A 46 -29.65 -4.42 -4.81
C ARG A 46 -28.76 -5.23 -3.87
N PRO A 47 -27.57 -5.65 -4.30
CA PRO A 47 -26.64 -6.37 -3.42
C PRO A 47 -26.27 -5.54 -2.19
N GLY A 48 -25.99 -6.21 -1.10
CA GLY A 48 -25.29 -5.62 0.04
C GLY A 48 -23.83 -5.32 -0.35
N TRP A 49 -23.19 -4.43 0.41
CA TRP A 49 -21.83 -3.99 0.10
C TRP A 49 -20.80 -5.15 0.00
N HIS A 50 -20.87 -6.12 0.91
CA HIS A 50 -19.86 -7.18 0.99
C HIS A 50 -19.94 -8.18 -0.16
N ILE A 51 -21.16 -8.55 -0.56
CA ILE A 51 -21.40 -9.55 -1.63
C ILE A 51 -20.91 -9.05 -3.00
N GLU A 52 -20.82 -7.75 -3.22
CA GLU A 52 -20.28 -7.19 -4.45
C GLU A 52 -18.84 -7.64 -4.67
N CYS A 53 -18.00 -7.52 -3.65
CA CYS A 53 -16.59 -7.92 -3.73
C CYS A 53 -16.45 -9.44 -3.83
N SER A 54 -17.18 -10.21 -3.03
CA SER A 54 -17.14 -11.69 -3.08
C SER A 54 -17.53 -12.21 -4.46
N ALA A 55 -18.63 -11.71 -5.04
CA ALA A 55 -19.10 -12.14 -6.34
C ALA A 55 -18.20 -11.69 -7.50
N MET A 56 -17.64 -10.46 -7.44
CA MET A 56 -16.73 -9.98 -8.45
C MET A 56 -15.40 -10.74 -8.43
N SER A 57 -14.87 -11.03 -7.24
CA SER A 57 -13.66 -11.83 -7.08
C SER A 57 -13.84 -13.23 -7.69
N GLU A 58 -14.91 -13.91 -7.33
CA GLU A 58 -15.22 -15.24 -7.88
C GLU A 58 -15.37 -15.23 -9.41
N LYS A 59 -16.02 -14.19 -9.94
CA LYS A 59 -16.31 -14.10 -11.37
C LYS A 59 -15.08 -13.82 -12.23
N TYR A 60 -14.15 -12.99 -11.76
CA TYR A 60 -13.09 -12.45 -12.60
C TYR A 60 -11.69 -12.96 -12.28
N ILE A 61 -11.48 -13.54 -11.11
CA ILE A 61 -10.17 -13.96 -10.62
C ILE A 61 -10.27 -15.38 -10.08
N PRO A 62 -9.32 -16.29 -10.41
CA PRO A 62 -9.29 -17.61 -9.79
C PRO A 62 -9.20 -17.53 -8.27
N LEU A 63 -10.05 -18.29 -7.56
CA LEU A 63 -10.00 -18.40 -6.10
C LEU A 63 -9.19 -19.63 -5.66
N PRO A 64 -8.42 -19.51 -4.54
CA PRO A 64 -8.26 -18.30 -3.71
C PRO A 64 -7.42 -17.22 -4.40
N LEU A 65 -7.71 -15.96 -4.10
CA LEU A 65 -6.88 -14.84 -4.51
C LEU A 65 -5.47 -15.01 -3.93
N ASP A 66 -4.44 -14.62 -4.65
CA ASP A 66 -3.08 -14.61 -4.07
C ASP A 66 -2.99 -13.59 -2.92
N ILE A 67 -3.47 -12.36 -3.17
CA ILE A 67 -3.48 -11.28 -2.20
C ILE A 67 -4.83 -10.57 -2.24
N HIS A 68 -5.42 -10.32 -1.05
CA HIS A 68 -6.54 -9.42 -0.86
C HIS A 68 -6.18 -8.35 0.17
N GLY A 69 -6.47 -7.11 -0.14
CA GLY A 69 -6.03 -6.01 0.72
C GLY A 69 -7.01 -4.86 0.84
N GLY A 70 -6.77 -4.02 1.85
CA GLY A 70 -7.57 -2.83 2.10
C GLY A 70 -7.08 -2.04 3.31
N GLY A 71 -7.83 -1.03 3.72
CA GLY A 71 -7.55 -0.31 4.96
C GLY A 71 -7.83 -1.17 6.20
N LEU A 72 -7.19 -0.83 7.32
CA LEU A 72 -7.43 -1.51 8.60
C LEU A 72 -8.90 -1.50 9.03
N ASP A 73 -9.68 -0.51 8.60
CA ASP A 73 -11.11 -0.39 8.88
C ASP A 73 -11.98 -1.39 8.09
N LEU A 74 -11.42 -2.01 7.05
CA LEU A 74 -12.11 -3.04 6.27
C LEU A 74 -11.97 -4.44 6.87
N ILE A 75 -11.04 -4.67 7.80
CA ILE A 75 -10.89 -5.98 8.45
C ILE A 75 -12.24 -6.43 8.97
N PHE A 76 -12.93 -5.55 9.68
CA PHE A 76 -14.28 -5.78 10.18
C PHE A 76 -15.18 -4.55 9.96
N PRO A 77 -16.39 -4.77 9.44
CA PRO A 77 -17.01 -6.07 9.13
C PRO A 77 -16.77 -6.57 7.70
N HIS A 78 -16.14 -5.79 6.82
CA HIS A 78 -16.17 -6.02 5.37
C HIS A 78 -15.46 -7.32 4.97
N HIS A 79 -14.19 -7.47 5.26
CA HIS A 79 -13.40 -8.64 4.86
C HIS A 79 -13.84 -9.92 5.58
N GLU A 80 -14.20 -9.84 6.87
CA GLU A 80 -14.78 -10.99 7.58
C GLU A 80 -16.07 -11.47 6.93
N ASN A 81 -16.91 -10.56 6.46
CA ASN A 81 -18.15 -10.90 5.77
C ASN A 81 -17.88 -11.47 4.37
N GLU A 82 -16.87 -10.99 3.66
CA GLU A 82 -16.44 -11.55 2.37
C GLU A 82 -15.93 -13.00 2.54
N ILE A 83 -15.15 -13.27 3.60
CA ILE A 83 -14.69 -14.60 3.94
C ILE A 83 -15.90 -15.50 4.19
N ALA A 84 -16.81 -15.10 5.07
CA ALA A 84 -18.00 -15.87 5.40
C ALA A 84 -18.85 -16.18 4.16
N GLN A 85 -19.04 -15.22 3.26
CA GLN A 85 -19.80 -15.41 2.01
C GLN A 85 -19.12 -16.39 1.07
N THR A 86 -17.81 -16.24 0.86
CA THR A 86 -17.07 -17.07 -0.09
C THR A 86 -16.95 -18.51 0.40
N GLU A 87 -16.63 -18.69 1.67
CA GLU A 87 -16.50 -20.02 2.26
C GLU A 87 -17.86 -20.75 2.32
N ALA A 88 -18.92 -20.05 2.69
CA ALA A 88 -20.26 -20.64 2.73
C ALA A 88 -20.80 -21.00 1.34
N ALA A 89 -20.54 -20.17 0.33
CA ALA A 89 -21.06 -20.40 -1.02
C ALA A 89 -20.23 -21.40 -1.82
N LEU A 90 -18.90 -21.39 -1.67
CA LEU A 90 -17.99 -22.10 -2.57
C LEU A 90 -17.13 -23.17 -1.87
N GLY A 91 -17.11 -23.22 -0.54
CA GLY A 91 -16.26 -24.14 0.23
C GLY A 91 -14.76 -23.89 0.03
N LYS A 92 -14.37 -22.66 -0.32
CA LYS A 92 -12.99 -22.27 -0.62
C LYS A 92 -12.63 -20.99 0.15
N PRO A 93 -11.36 -20.83 0.58
CA PRO A 93 -10.91 -19.56 1.12
C PRO A 93 -10.96 -18.45 0.05
N LEU A 94 -11.25 -17.22 0.46
CA LEU A 94 -11.27 -16.09 -0.45
C LEU A 94 -9.86 -15.71 -0.89
N ALA A 95 -8.89 -15.65 0.03
CA ALA A 95 -7.52 -15.24 -0.26
C ALA A 95 -6.49 -16.02 0.56
N ASN A 96 -5.28 -16.15 -0.01
CA ASN A 96 -4.13 -16.77 0.65
C ASN A 96 -3.42 -15.75 1.59
N ILE A 97 -3.28 -14.50 1.15
CA ILE A 97 -2.59 -13.44 1.90
C ILE A 97 -3.52 -12.24 2.05
N TRP A 98 -3.58 -11.71 3.26
CA TRP A 98 -4.33 -10.51 3.61
C TRP A 98 -3.38 -9.38 3.96
N MET A 99 -3.53 -8.23 3.29
CA MET A 99 -2.72 -7.04 3.55
C MET A 99 -3.60 -5.86 3.95
N HIS A 100 -3.33 -5.28 5.12
CA HIS A 100 -4.10 -4.13 5.61
C HIS A 100 -3.18 -2.94 5.85
N ASN A 101 -3.44 -1.85 5.12
CA ASN A 101 -2.67 -0.63 5.27
C ASN A 101 -3.22 0.28 6.37
N GLY A 102 -2.31 1.03 6.99
CA GLY A 102 -2.64 2.10 7.92
C GLY A 102 -3.40 3.25 7.24
N PHE A 103 -3.95 4.15 8.05
CA PHE A 103 -4.69 5.29 7.55
C PHE A 103 -3.76 6.41 7.06
N VAL A 104 -4.24 7.16 6.08
CA VAL A 104 -3.69 8.49 5.80
C VAL A 104 -4.31 9.48 6.78
N GLN A 105 -3.46 10.20 7.50
CA GLN A 105 -3.80 11.23 8.46
C GLN A 105 -3.40 12.60 7.91
N VAL A 106 -4.02 13.64 8.43
CA VAL A 106 -3.63 15.04 8.20
C VAL A 106 -3.61 15.69 9.57
N ASP A 107 -2.48 16.25 9.96
CA ASP A 107 -2.26 16.83 11.30
C ASP A 107 -2.59 15.83 12.43
N SER A 108 -2.18 14.56 12.26
CA SER A 108 -2.45 13.44 13.17
C SER A 108 -3.93 13.04 13.32
N GLU A 109 -4.81 13.61 12.51
CA GLU A 109 -6.22 13.24 12.44
C GLU A 109 -6.53 12.41 11.20
N LYS A 110 -7.44 11.44 11.29
CA LYS A 110 -7.85 10.64 10.12
C LYS A 110 -8.37 11.57 9.02
N MET A 111 -7.78 11.47 7.81
CA MET A 111 -8.29 12.19 6.65
C MET A 111 -9.72 11.77 6.34
N SER A 112 -10.66 12.71 6.30
CA SER A 112 -12.04 12.43 5.95
C SER A 112 -12.75 13.63 5.34
N LYS A 113 -13.75 13.37 4.49
CA LYS A 113 -14.57 14.43 3.88
C LYS A 113 -15.38 15.22 4.93
N SER A 114 -15.81 14.55 6.00
CA SER A 114 -16.61 15.17 7.07
C SER A 114 -15.81 16.18 7.90
N LEU A 115 -14.48 16.00 8.00
CA LEU A 115 -13.58 16.92 8.70
C LEU A 115 -13.07 18.06 7.81
N GLY A 116 -13.36 18.02 6.50
CA GLY A 116 -12.90 19.05 5.57
C GLY A 116 -11.39 19.03 5.29
N ASN A 117 -10.65 18.06 5.83
CA ASN A 117 -9.21 17.91 5.66
C ASN A 117 -8.85 16.96 4.51
N PHE A 118 -9.83 16.60 3.67
CA PHE A 118 -9.67 15.66 2.57
C PHE A 118 -8.95 16.31 1.39
N LYS A 119 -7.87 15.68 0.92
CA LYS A 119 -7.16 15.99 -0.31
C LYS A 119 -7.27 14.83 -1.29
N THR A 120 -7.64 15.10 -2.53
CA THR A 120 -7.65 14.07 -3.56
C THR A 120 -6.25 13.89 -4.14
N ILE A 121 -5.97 12.70 -4.70
CA ILE A 121 -4.76 12.48 -5.50
C ILE A 121 -4.64 13.52 -6.61
N ARG A 122 -5.76 13.90 -7.25
CA ARG A 122 -5.79 14.90 -8.33
C ARG A 122 -5.32 16.26 -7.84
N ASP A 123 -5.77 16.71 -6.67
CA ASP A 123 -5.34 18.00 -6.09
C ASP A 123 -3.83 17.99 -5.81
N ILE A 124 -3.29 16.87 -5.32
CA ILE A 124 -1.85 16.72 -5.05
C ILE A 124 -1.05 16.74 -6.35
N LEU A 125 -1.53 16.11 -7.41
CA LEU A 125 -0.87 16.04 -8.71
C LEU A 125 -0.85 17.39 -9.46
N GLU A 126 -1.59 18.39 -9.02
CA GLU A 126 -1.45 19.77 -9.52
C GLU A 126 -0.12 20.42 -9.11
N SER A 127 0.47 19.99 -7.99
CA SER A 127 1.69 20.57 -7.42
C SER A 127 2.89 19.63 -7.41
N TYR A 128 2.65 18.31 -7.40
CA TYR A 128 3.71 17.30 -7.29
C TYR A 128 3.62 16.27 -8.40
N LEU A 129 4.77 15.70 -8.77
CA LEU A 129 4.81 14.56 -9.68
C LEU A 129 4.20 13.31 -9.03
N ALA A 130 3.56 12.47 -9.83
CA ALA A 130 3.01 11.19 -9.37
C ALA A 130 4.06 10.31 -8.68
N GLU A 131 5.30 10.34 -9.16
CA GLU A 131 6.42 9.62 -8.55
C GLU A 131 6.74 10.13 -7.14
N THR A 132 6.66 11.44 -6.90
CA THR A 132 6.88 12.02 -5.56
C THR A 132 5.82 11.53 -4.58
N LEU A 133 4.56 11.51 -5.00
CA LEU A 133 3.47 10.97 -4.18
C LEU A 133 3.67 9.47 -3.90
N ARG A 134 4.06 8.68 -4.90
CA ARG A 134 4.36 7.25 -4.71
C ARG A 134 5.54 7.05 -3.75
N TYR A 135 6.59 7.85 -3.91
CA TYR A 135 7.75 7.83 -3.02
C TYR A 135 7.37 8.16 -1.58
N PHE A 136 6.54 9.20 -1.37
CA PHE A 136 6.00 9.56 -0.06
C PHE A 136 5.24 8.40 0.59
N LEU A 137 4.31 7.77 -0.15
CA LEU A 137 3.51 6.66 0.36
C LEU A 137 4.37 5.42 0.69
N ALA A 138 5.37 5.12 -0.14
CA ALA A 138 6.29 4.01 0.07
C ALA A 138 7.36 4.30 1.16
N GLY A 139 7.52 5.55 1.58
CA GLY A 139 8.46 5.96 2.62
C GLY A 139 8.09 5.54 4.04
N LYS A 140 6.91 4.95 4.23
CA LYS A 140 6.44 4.36 5.49
C LYS A 140 6.06 2.90 5.27
N HIS A 141 6.20 2.10 6.32
CA HIS A 141 5.68 0.74 6.29
C HIS A 141 4.15 0.77 6.11
N TYR A 142 3.60 -0.03 5.19
CA TYR A 142 2.19 0.05 4.82
C TYR A 142 1.21 -0.15 5.98
N ARG A 143 1.59 -0.89 7.03
CA ARG A 143 0.76 -1.07 8.24
C ARG A 143 0.70 0.16 9.13
N SER A 144 1.65 1.08 8.98
CA SER A 144 1.73 2.28 9.80
C SER A 144 0.86 3.40 9.26
N PRO A 145 0.24 4.22 10.12
CA PRO A 145 -0.38 5.44 9.67
C PRO A 145 0.64 6.35 8.99
N ILE A 146 0.22 7.03 7.93
CA ILE A 146 1.04 8.03 7.25
C ILE A 146 0.41 9.41 7.42
N ASP A 147 1.19 10.35 7.95
CA ASP A 147 0.73 11.72 8.14
C ASP A 147 1.07 12.56 6.91
N PHE A 148 0.03 12.95 6.19
CA PHE A 148 0.13 13.77 4.99
C PHE A 148 0.24 15.24 5.38
N SER A 149 1.34 15.87 4.95
CA SER A 149 1.52 17.32 4.96
C SER A 149 2.30 17.77 3.73
N LEU A 150 2.20 19.04 3.36
CA LEU A 150 3.00 19.58 2.26
C LEU A 150 4.49 19.53 2.58
N ASP A 151 4.87 19.75 3.84
CA ASP A 151 6.27 19.66 4.29
C ASP A 151 6.84 18.26 4.08
N ASN A 152 6.05 17.20 4.40
CA ASN A 152 6.43 15.81 4.19
C ASN A 152 6.52 15.47 2.68
N MET A 153 5.65 16.06 1.87
CA MET A 153 5.73 15.94 0.40
C MET A 153 6.99 16.61 -0.15
N ASP A 154 7.32 17.81 0.30
CA ASP A 154 8.55 18.53 -0.08
C ASP A 154 9.82 17.78 0.35
N GLU A 155 9.82 17.19 1.53
CA GLU A 155 10.92 16.32 1.98
C GLU A 155 11.07 15.10 1.09
N SER A 156 9.95 14.46 0.73
CA SER A 156 9.93 13.32 -0.18
C SER A 156 10.47 13.69 -1.57
N GLU A 157 10.08 14.84 -2.10
CA GLU A 157 10.60 15.34 -3.37
C GLU A 157 12.11 15.60 -3.31
N ARG A 158 12.61 16.24 -2.25
CA ARG A 158 14.05 16.45 -2.06
C ARG A 158 14.82 15.14 -1.96
N SER A 159 14.27 14.18 -1.23
CA SER A 159 14.88 12.86 -1.07
C SER A 159 14.93 12.09 -2.40
N GLN A 160 13.85 12.10 -3.14
CA GLN A 160 13.78 11.49 -4.48
C GLN A 160 14.77 12.15 -5.45
N LYS A 161 14.87 13.48 -5.47
CA LYS A 161 15.82 14.22 -6.30
C LYS A 161 17.27 13.79 -6.04
N ARG A 162 17.63 13.55 -4.78
CA ARG A 162 18.99 13.06 -4.44
C ARG A 162 19.32 11.72 -5.08
N VAL A 163 18.35 10.80 -5.14
CA VAL A 163 18.53 9.50 -5.83
C VAL A 163 18.78 9.72 -7.31
N TYR A 164 17.93 10.50 -7.98
CA TYR A 164 18.07 10.78 -9.41
C TYR A 164 19.36 11.58 -9.75
N GLU A 165 19.77 12.48 -8.88
CA GLU A 165 21.03 13.21 -9.04
C GLU A 165 22.22 12.25 -8.97
N CYS A 166 22.22 11.32 -8.00
CA CYS A 166 23.25 10.30 -7.90
C CYS A 166 23.30 9.44 -9.18
N LEU A 167 22.16 8.95 -9.67
CA LEU A 167 22.11 8.15 -10.90
C LEU A 167 22.66 8.93 -12.11
N ARG A 168 22.24 10.20 -12.26
CA ARG A 168 22.75 11.06 -13.35
C ARG A 168 24.27 11.28 -13.28
N GLU A 169 24.83 11.43 -12.08
CA GLU A 169 26.28 11.61 -11.94
C GLU A 169 27.03 10.29 -12.22
N VAL A 170 26.45 9.15 -11.85
CA VAL A 170 26.98 7.82 -12.24
C VAL A 170 26.97 7.67 -13.77
N ASP A 171 25.83 7.96 -14.43
CA ASP A 171 25.71 7.89 -15.89
C ASP A 171 26.72 8.80 -16.60
N LYS A 172 26.89 10.03 -16.11
CA LYS A 172 27.91 10.95 -16.62
C LYS A 172 29.34 10.42 -16.43
N ALA A 173 29.61 9.78 -15.31
CA ALA A 173 30.91 9.18 -15.06
C ALA A 173 31.19 8.03 -16.02
N LEU A 174 30.20 7.15 -16.28
CA LEU A 174 30.28 6.02 -17.20
C LEU A 174 30.39 6.46 -18.67
N ALA A 175 29.80 7.60 -19.04
CA ALA A 175 29.81 8.12 -20.41
C ALA A 175 31.09 8.87 -20.80
N ARG A 176 32.09 8.98 -19.92
CA ARG A 176 33.37 9.67 -20.25
C ARG A 176 34.14 8.86 -21.28
N GLU A 177 34.74 9.57 -22.26
CA GLU A 177 35.57 8.92 -23.30
C GLU A 177 36.75 8.12 -22.75
N ASN A 178 37.29 8.51 -21.61
CA ASN A 178 38.43 7.87 -20.95
C ASN A 178 38.02 6.83 -19.89
N TRP A 179 36.72 6.56 -19.75
CA TRP A 179 36.23 5.58 -18.79
C TRP A 179 36.69 4.17 -19.23
N LYS A 180 37.36 3.47 -18.33
CA LYS A 180 37.76 2.06 -18.52
C LYS A 180 37.27 1.26 -17.33
N PRO A 181 36.72 0.05 -17.57
CA PRO A 181 36.42 -0.85 -16.47
C PRO A 181 37.71 -1.17 -15.71
N GLY A 182 37.74 -0.91 -14.42
CA GLY A 182 38.82 -1.24 -13.51
C GLY A 182 38.35 -2.17 -12.40
N ALA A 183 39.28 -2.72 -11.62
CA ALA A 183 38.94 -3.47 -10.43
C ALA A 183 38.48 -2.49 -9.33
N ALA A 184 37.21 -2.57 -8.93
CA ALA A 184 36.76 -1.82 -7.77
C ALA A 184 37.38 -2.36 -6.48
N PRO A 185 37.62 -1.52 -5.45
CA PRO A 185 38.11 -2.00 -4.16
C PRO A 185 37.14 -3.05 -3.59
N ALA A 186 37.72 -4.20 -3.17
CA ALA A 186 36.91 -5.34 -2.70
C ALA A 186 35.93 -4.96 -1.53
N GLU A 187 36.40 -4.10 -0.62
CA GLU A 187 35.60 -3.61 0.48
C GLU A 187 34.36 -2.83 0.01
N LEU A 188 34.51 -2.01 -1.03
CA LEU A 188 33.43 -1.22 -1.59
C LEU A 188 32.39 -2.10 -2.29
N VAL A 189 32.85 -3.11 -3.02
CA VAL A 189 31.98 -4.09 -3.68
C VAL A 189 31.18 -4.86 -2.65
N GLU A 190 31.85 -5.27 -1.56
CA GLU A 190 31.19 -6.00 -0.49
C GLU A 190 30.16 -5.14 0.26
N GLU A 191 30.53 -3.88 0.56
CA GLU A 191 29.58 -2.92 1.16
C GLU A 191 28.33 -2.71 0.30
N LEU A 192 28.47 -2.57 -1.02
CA LEU A 192 27.33 -2.45 -1.94
C LEU A 192 26.48 -3.70 -1.98
N LYS A 193 27.10 -4.88 -2.06
CA LYS A 193 26.40 -6.17 -2.05
C LYS A 193 25.60 -6.36 -0.76
N GLN A 194 26.19 -5.98 0.37
CA GLN A 194 25.51 -6.05 1.66
C GLN A 194 24.28 -5.14 1.70
N GLN A 195 24.38 -3.91 1.16
CA GLN A 195 23.23 -3.02 1.11
C GLN A 195 22.15 -3.51 0.13
N ASP A 196 22.53 -4.07 -1.00
CA ASP A 196 21.61 -4.67 -1.98
C ASP A 196 20.87 -5.87 -1.36
N GLN A 197 21.60 -6.78 -0.70
CA GLN A 197 20.97 -7.90 0.01
C GLN A 197 20.04 -7.40 1.11
N SER A 198 20.45 -6.45 1.93
CA SER A 198 19.61 -5.89 3.00
C SER A 198 18.38 -5.14 2.47
N PHE A 199 18.48 -4.55 1.27
CA PHE A 199 17.33 -3.97 0.58
C PHE A 199 16.30 -5.05 0.21
N MET A 200 16.76 -6.17 -0.34
CA MET A 200 15.90 -7.29 -0.69
C MET A 200 15.31 -7.95 0.56
N ASP A 201 16.12 -8.20 1.60
CA ASP A 201 15.67 -8.76 2.87
C ASP A 201 14.55 -7.90 3.51
N ALA A 202 14.68 -6.57 3.43
CA ALA A 202 13.64 -5.66 3.92
C ALA A 202 12.33 -5.77 3.11
N LEU A 203 12.40 -5.99 1.80
CA LEU A 203 11.20 -6.20 0.98
C LEU A 203 10.57 -7.57 1.25
N GLU A 204 11.36 -8.59 1.59
CA GLU A 204 10.88 -9.92 1.96
C GLU A 204 10.30 -9.94 3.38
N ASP A 205 10.70 -9.01 4.26
CA ASP A 205 10.15 -8.84 5.60
C ASP A 205 8.89 -7.95 5.56
N ASP A 206 7.76 -8.56 5.24
CA ASP A 206 6.43 -7.93 5.24
C ASP A 206 6.36 -6.64 4.36
N VAL A 207 7.07 -6.67 3.22
CA VAL A 207 7.12 -5.54 2.26
C VAL A 207 7.56 -4.23 2.94
N ASN A 208 8.60 -4.27 3.76
CA ASN A 208 9.09 -3.13 4.52
C ASN A 208 9.85 -2.13 3.63
N THR A 209 9.09 -1.41 2.82
CA THR A 209 9.63 -0.40 1.89
C THR A 209 10.37 0.73 2.60
N ALA A 210 9.98 1.06 3.84
CA ALA A 210 10.66 2.09 4.63
C ALA A 210 12.11 1.68 4.96
N ALA A 211 12.34 0.43 5.40
CA ALA A 211 13.68 -0.09 5.62
C ALA A 211 14.45 -0.23 4.32
N ALA A 212 13.82 -0.74 3.25
CA ALA A 212 14.43 -0.85 1.93
C ALA A 212 14.93 0.51 1.42
N MET A 213 14.16 1.57 1.56
CA MET A 213 14.60 2.94 1.21
C MET A 213 15.82 3.39 2.03
N GLY A 214 15.94 2.99 3.29
CA GLY A 214 17.13 3.25 4.09
C GLY A 214 18.38 2.65 3.45
N HIS A 215 18.31 1.40 3.00
CA HIS A 215 19.40 0.72 2.30
C HIS A 215 19.69 1.34 0.93
N LEU A 216 18.66 1.76 0.17
CA LEU A 216 18.83 2.53 -1.06
C LEU A 216 19.67 3.81 -0.82
N PHE A 217 19.37 4.58 0.25
CA PHE A 217 20.16 5.76 0.58
C PHE A 217 21.58 5.45 1.05
N ASN A 218 21.82 4.30 1.64
CA ASN A 218 23.16 3.83 1.91
C ASN A 218 23.93 3.59 0.61
N MET A 219 23.30 2.95 -0.39
CA MET A 219 23.90 2.77 -1.72
C MET A 219 24.19 4.11 -2.41
N VAL A 220 23.24 5.06 -2.36
CA VAL A 220 23.45 6.44 -2.88
C VAL A 220 24.66 7.11 -2.22
N ARG A 221 24.84 6.95 -0.90
CA ARG A 221 25.97 7.52 -0.17
C ARG A 221 27.29 6.84 -0.55
N ILE A 222 27.30 5.52 -0.76
CA ILE A 222 28.47 4.79 -1.24
C ILE A 222 28.86 5.28 -2.64
N ALA A 223 27.89 5.39 -3.56
CA ALA A 223 28.11 5.92 -4.90
C ALA A 223 28.67 7.35 -4.88
N GLY A 224 28.14 8.22 -4.00
CA GLY A 224 28.66 9.57 -3.80
C GLY A 224 30.13 9.58 -3.40
N ARG A 225 30.55 8.74 -2.45
CA ARG A 225 31.98 8.60 -2.06
C ARG A 225 32.85 8.21 -3.25
N VAL A 226 32.40 7.26 -4.07
CA VAL A 226 33.13 6.83 -5.28
C VAL A 226 33.26 7.97 -6.28
N LEU A 227 32.18 8.69 -6.52
CA LEU A 227 32.15 9.82 -7.45
C LEU A 227 33.04 10.99 -7.01
N GLU A 228 33.24 11.19 -5.72
CA GLU A 228 34.12 12.23 -5.15
C GLU A 228 35.60 11.82 -5.10
N ASP A 229 35.89 10.53 -5.02
CA ASP A 229 37.26 10.04 -4.91
C ASP A 229 38.02 10.13 -6.25
N LYS A 230 38.98 11.08 -6.30
CA LYS A 230 39.82 11.31 -7.49
C LYS A 230 40.66 10.09 -7.87
N LYS A 231 41.01 9.23 -6.91
CA LYS A 231 41.81 8.01 -7.17
C LYS A 231 40.97 6.95 -7.86
N LEU A 232 39.69 6.83 -7.45
CA LEU A 232 38.75 5.90 -8.09
C LEU A 232 38.25 6.43 -9.45
N ARG A 233 38.24 7.78 -9.64
CA ARG A 233 37.90 8.42 -10.93
C ARG A 233 38.98 8.24 -11.99
N ASN A 234 40.27 8.12 -11.59
CA ASN A 234 41.42 8.17 -12.46
C ASN A 234 42.28 6.90 -12.31
N SER A 235 41.73 5.76 -11.86
CA SER A 235 42.46 4.50 -11.85
C SER A 235 42.84 4.14 -13.31
N GLU A 236 44.06 4.46 -13.65
CA GLU A 236 44.75 4.02 -14.86
C GLU A 236 44.91 2.50 -14.89
#